data_dc3e113bc6fd4f4fdb3e0d786fc0c974
#
_entry.id   dc3e113bc6fd4f4fdb3e0d786fc0c974
#
_cell.length_a   1.000
_cell.length_b   1.000
_cell.length_c   1.000
_cell.angle_alpha   90.00
_cell.angle_beta   90.00
_cell.angle_gamma   90.00
#
_symmetry.space_group_name_H-M   'P 1'
#
loop_
_entity.id
_entity.type
_entity.pdbx_description
1 polymer ?
#
loop_
_entity_poly.entity_id
_entity_poly.type
_entity_poly.pdbx_seq_one_letter_code
_entity_poly.pdbx_strand_id
1 'polypeptide(L)'
;MAGSPCVHAVVEGKPLAYMPFVYEHPMYYQKIQEETKGSGDITRSTCLFIDSEKAREHTEEEMIKVENIKGKLILIGAEDDSFWEAGKYVRRMEQRLKERPHSCDYEAVVYEHGTHFVLPESMLRLALPVGLKLVLKFVFRAAKEYPNECEATRKDIDRRLSAAIQEWITE
;
A
#
# COMPACT_ATOMS: atom_id res chain seq x y z
N MET A 1 21.54 -24.51 -5.15
CA MET A 1 21.33 -24.15 -3.72
C MET A 1 19.89 -23.71 -3.60
N ALA A 2 19.09 -24.42 -2.83
CA ALA A 2 17.67 -24.13 -2.69
C ALA A 2 17.52 -22.86 -1.84
N GLY A 3 17.02 -21.79 -2.44
CA GLY A 3 16.65 -20.57 -1.72
C GLY A 3 15.61 -20.91 -0.66
N SER A 4 15.72 -20.28 0.51
CA SER A 4 14.71 -20.38 1.58
C SER A 4 13.32 -20.11 0.99
N PRO A 5 12.31 -20.91 1.33
CA PRO A 5 10.98 -20.66 0.85
C PRO A 5 10.46 -19.36 1.49
N CYS A 6 10.43 -18.28 0.71
CA CYS A 6 9.55 -17.18 1.07
C CYS A 6 8.14 -17.76 1.24
N VAL A 7 7.41 -17.29 2.25
CA VAL A 7 6.01 -17.70 2.44
C VAL A 7 5.22 -17.24 1.21
N HIS A 8 4.96 -18.16 0.31
CA HIS A 8 4.18 -17.87 -0.89
C HIS A 8 2.70 -17.86 -0.51
N ALA A 9 1.98 -16.86 -0.98
CA ALA A 9 0.52 -16.95 -0.98
C ALA A 9 0.12 -18.15 -1.85
N VAL A 10 -0.78 -18.97 -1.34
CA VAL A 10 -1.21 -20.22 -1.98
C VAL A 10 -2.73 -20.15 -2.20
N VAL A 11 -3.16 -20.42 -3.42
CA VAL A 11 -4.58 -20.53 -3.77
C VAL A 11 -4.81 -21.94 -4.32
N GLU A 12 -5.76 -22.67 -3.75
CA GLU A 12 -6.09 -24.07 -4.12
C GLU A 12 -4.86 -24.99 -4.16
N GLY A 13 -3.93 -24.81 -3.20
CA GLY A 13 -2.70 -25.59 -3.09
C GLY A 13 -1.60 -25.23 -4.08
N LYS A 14 -1.78 -24.20 -4.92
CA LYS A 14 -0.78 -23.72 -5.87
C LYS A 14 -0.19 -22.39 -5.42
N PRO A 15 1.15 -22.22 -5.44
CA PRO A 15 1.76 -20.92 -5.17
C PRO A 15 1.29 -19.88 -6.18
N LEU A 16 0.95 -18.68 -5.70
CA LEU A 16 0.74 -17.55 -6.59
C LEU A 16 2.07 -17.08 -7.17
N ALA A 17 2.07 -16.72 -8.44
CA ALA A 17 3.20 -16.03 -9.04
C ALA A 17 3.38 -14.67 -8.34
N TYR A 18 4.62 -14.31 -8.08
CA TYR A 18 4.98 -13.03 -7.46
C TYR A 18 6.36 -12.60 -7.94
N MET A 19 6.61 -11.31 -7.92
CA MET A 19 7.92 -10.75 -8.20
C MET A 19 8.76 -10.77 -6.91
N PRO A 20 9.83 -11.57 -6.83
CA PRO A 20 10.69 -11.60 -5.66
C PRO A 20 11.49 -10.30 -5.54
N PHE A 21 11.87 -9.94 -4.34
CA PHE A 21 12.85 -8.88 -4.15
C PHE A 21 14.21 -9.28 -4.72
N VAL A 22 14.91 -8.30 -5.30
CA VAL A 22 16.26 -8.49 -5.84
C VAL A 22 17.29 -8.76 -4.74
N TYR A 23 17.02 -8.32 -3.53
CA TYR A 23 17.86 -8.55 -2.37
C TYR A 23 17.44 -9.80 -1.61
N GLU A 24 18.41 -10.71 -1.38
CA GLU A 24 18.22 -11.85 -0.50
C GLU A 24 18.52 -11.49 0.96
N HIS A 25 17.98 -12.31 1.89
CA HIS A 25 18.31 -12.19 3.30
C HIS A 25 19.80 -12.55 3.56
N PRO A 26 20.57 -11.80 4.36
CA PRO A 26 20.17 -10.63 5.18
C PRO A 26 20.29 -9.26 4.50
N MET A 27 20.69 -9.19 3.24
CA MET A 27 21.00 -7.95 2.53
C MET A 27 19.81 -6.98 2.49
N TYR A 28 18.60 -7.48 2.38
CA TYR A 28 17.43 -6.60 2.34
C TYR A 28 17.26 -5.79 3.64
N TYR A 29 17.59 -6.35 4.80
CA TYR A 29 17.60 -5.58 6.06
C TYR A 29 18.64 -4.47 6.06
N GLN A 30 19.81 -4.72 5.49
CA GLN A 30 20.85 -3.70 5.36
C GLN A 30 20.36 -2.55 4.47
N LYS A 31 19.68 -2.87 3.36
CA LYS A 31 19.10 -1.86 2.46
C LYS A 31 18.02 -1.02 3.15
N ILE A 32 17.12 -1.64 3.91
CA ILE A 32 16.13 -0.93 4.72
C ILE A 32 16.84 0.01 5.73
N GLN A 33 17.87 -0.46 6.42
CA GLN A 33 18.60 0.36 7.38
C GLN A 33 19.31 1.55 6.70
N GLU A 34 19.95 1.33 5.54
CA GLU A 34 20.59 2.37 4.74
C GLU A 34 19.57 3.44 4.31
N GLU A 35 18.44 3.04 3.77
CA GLU A 35 17.36 3.95 3.32
C GLU A 35 16.71 4.70 4.49
N THR A 36 16.54 4.02 5.62
CA THR A 36 15.94 4.61 6.83
C THR A 36 16.83 5.65 7.46
N LYS A 37 18.16 5.47 7.39
CA LYS A 37 19.12 6.35 8.07
C LYS A 37 19.00 7.80 7.60
N GLY A 38 18.63 8.69 8.51
CA GLY A 38 18.47 10.12 8.23
C GLY A 38 17.19 10.50 7.50
N SER A 39 16.29 9.55 7.21
CA SER A 39 15.04 9.81 6.50
C SER A 39 14.00 10.57 7.34
N GLY A 40 14.06 10.42 8.67
CA GLY A 40 13.05 10.90 9.59
C GLY A 40 11.87 9.97 9.80
N ASP A 41 11.84 8.84 9.10
CA ASP A 41 10.90 7.73 9.33
C ASP A 41 11.52 6.68 10.25
N ILE A 42 10.70 5.91 10.97
CA ILE A 42 11.17 4.79 11.78
C ILE A 42 11.69 3.64 10.91
N THR A 43 11.15 3.53 9.70
CA THR A 43 11.59 2.60 8.67
C THR A 43 11.23 3.08 7.28
N ARG A 44 12.10 2.81 6.32
CA ARG A 44 11.85 2.99 4.88
C ARG A 44 12.26 1.72 4.15
N SER A 45 11.43 1.30 3.21
CA SER A 45 11.66 0.06 2.45
C SER A 45 11.32 0.19 0.96
N THR A 46 11.15 1.42 0.46
CA THR A 46 10.81 1.67 -0.94
C THR A 46 11.87 1.14 -1.90
N CYS A 47 13.16 1.13 -1.48
CA CYS A 47 14.26 0.57 -2.26
C CYS A 47 14.04 -0.89 -2.65
N LEU A 48 13.42 -1.70 -1.78
CA LEU A 48 13.18 -3.12 -2.09
C LEU A 48 12.31 -3.29 -3.33
N PHE A 49 11.28 -2.46 -3.46
CA PHE A 49 10.35 -2.48 -4.59
C PHE A 49 10.97 -1.85 -5.83
N ILE A 50 11.51 -0.64 -5.68
CA ILE A 50 12.11 0.14 -6.78
C ILE A 50 13.25 -0.65 -7.44
N ASP A 51 14.17 -1.19 -6.65
CA ASP A 51 15.34 -1.88 -7.19
C ASP A 51 14.95 -3.24 -7.80
N SER A 52 13.92 -3.91 -7.24
CA SER A 52 13.41 -5.15 -7.82
C SER A 52 12.72 -4.92 -9.17
N GLU A 53 11.92 -3.86 -9.30
CA GLU A 53 11.30 -3.48 -10.57
C GLU A 53 12.32 -3.02 -11.63
N LYS A 54 13.44 -2.39 -11.20
CA LYS A 54 14.54 -2.03 -12.10
C LYS A 54 15.36 -3.23 -12.54
N ALA A 55 15.48 -4.26 -11.72
CA ALA A 55 16.29 -5.43 -12.00
C ALA A 55 15.69 -6.32 -13.11
N ARG A 56 14.37 -6.38 -13.19
CA ARG A 56 13.63 -7.08 -14.25
C ARG A 56 12.20 -6.58 -14.37
N GLU A 57 11.62 -6.77 -15.54
CA GLU A 57 10.20 -6.57 -15.74
C GLU A 57 9.39 -7.67 -15.05
N HIS A 58 8.20 -7.30 -14.54
CA HIS A 58 7.22 -8.25 -14.01
C HIS A 58 6.50 -8.95 -15.18
N THR A 59 6.11 -10.19 -14.93
CA THR A 59 5.27 -10.94 -15.88
C THR A 59 3.78 -10.66 -15.62
N GLU A 60 2.94 -10.99 -16.59
CA GLU A 60 1.49 -10.84 -16.47
C GLU A 60 0.93 -11.69 -15.30
N GLU A 61 1.50 -12.86 -15.04
CA GLU A 61 1.09 -13.76 -13.95
C GLU A 61 1.41 -13.21 -12.55
N GLU A 62 2.43 -12.37 -12.45
CA GLU A 62 2.85 -11.73 -11.21
C GLU A 62 2.01 -10.49 -10.84
N MET A 63 1.18 -10.03 -11.76
CA MET A 63 0.33 -8.85 -11.53
C MET A 63 -0.99 -9.23 -10.88
N ILE A 64 -1.47 -8.39 -9.98
CA ILE A 64 -2.83 -8.50 -9.41
C ILE A 64 -3.85 -8.24 -10.53
N LYS A 65 -4.72 -9.22 -10.78
CA LYS A 65 -5.76 -9.15 -11.80
C LYS A 65 -6.99 -8.39 -11.28
N VAL A 66 -6.84 -7.09 -11.07
CA VAL A 66 -7.91 -6.24 -10.51
C VAL A 66 -9.17 -6.24 -11.38
N GLU A 67 -9.04 -6.47 -12.68
CA GLU A 67 -10.14 -6.59 -13.63
C GLU A 67 -11.05 -7.80 -13.39
N ASN A 68 -10.58 -8.79 -12.63
CA ASN A 68 -11.37 -9.99 -12.27
C ASN A 68 -12.20 -9.78 -10.99
N ILE A 69 -11.99 -8.68 -10.28
CA ILE A 69 -12.75 -8.35 -9.07
C ILE A 69 -14.18 -7.99 -9.47
N LYS A 70 -15.14 -8.49 -8.70
CA LYS A 70 -16.58 -8.19 -8.85
C LYS A 70 -17.03 -7.31 -7.69
N GLY A 71 -18.03 -6.45 -7.95
CA GLY A 71 -18.55 -5.53 -6.95
C GLY A 71 -17.76 -4.23 -6.90
N LYS A 72 -17.72 -3.58 -5.75
CA LYS A 72 -17.07 -2.28 -5.57
C LYS A 72 -15.58 -2.44 -5.17
N LEU A 73 -14.72 -1.70 -5.82
CA LEU A 73 -13.27 -1.69 -5.58
C LEU A 73 -12.82 -0.26 -5.24
N ILE A 74 -12.20 -0.06 -4.09
CA ILE A 74 -11.62 1.21 -3.70
C ILE A 74 -10.11 1.03 -3.58
N LEU A 75 -9.36 1.70 -4.46
CA LEU A 75 -7.90 1.72 -4.49
C LEU A 75 -7.41 2.99 -3.80
N ILE A 76 -6.64 2.84 -2.75
CA ILE A 76 -6.16 3.97 -1.95
C ILE A 76 -4.64 3.89 -1.78
N GLY A 77 -3.96 5.02 -1.95
CA GLY A 77 -2.52 5.16 -1.70
C GLY A 77 -2.13 6.57 -1.34
N ALA A 78 -0.90 6.76 -0.88
CA ALA A 78 -0.29 8.06 -0.67
C ALA A 78 1.05 8.16 -1.38
N GLU A 79 1.40 9.38 -1.82
CA GLU A 79 2.69 9.64 -2.49
C GLU A 79 3.86 9.57 -1.52
N ASP A 80 3.61 9.91 -0.26
CA ASP A 80 4.63 9.95 0.79
C ASP A 80 4.72 8.64 1.61
N ASP A 81 4.19 7.53 1.08
CA ASP A 81 4.34 6.22 1.68
C ASP A 81 5.82 5.82 1.71
N SER A 82 6.35 5.57 2.91
CA SER A 82 7.75 5.22 3.13
C SER A 82 8.06 3.73 3.00
N PHE A 83 7.05 2.87 2.83
CA PHE A 83 7.23 1.42 2.73
C PHE A 83 7.28 0.95 1.28
N TRP A 84 6.38 1.47 0.43
CA TRP A 84 6.36 1.22 -1.02
C TRP A 84 5.75 2.39 -1.77
N GLU A 85 5.87 2.39 -3.10
CA GLU A 85 5.33 3.45 -3.96
C GLU A 85 3.80 3.29 -4.14
N ALA A 86 3.02 3.48 -3.03
CA ALA A 86 1.58 3.22 -3.03
C ALA A 86 0.81 3.97 -4.11
N GLY A 87 1.09 5.25 -4.30
CA GLY A 87 0.47 6.07 -5.34
C GLY A 87 0.72 5.54 -6.76
N LYS A 88 1.94 5.08 -7.05
CA LYS A 88 2.30 4.43 -8.32
C LYS A 88 1.50 3.15 -8.54
N TYR A 89 1.36 2.31 -7.51
CA TYR A 89 0.63 1.05 -7.65
C TYR A 89 -0.88 1.26 -7.80
N VAL A 90 -1.46 2.24 -7.12
CA VAL A 90 -2.86 2.65 -7.34
C VAL A 90 -3.07 3.06 -8.80
N ARG A 91 -2.23 3.93 -9.34
CA ARG A 91 -2.31 4.37 -10.74
C ARG A 91 -2.12 3.22 -11.73
N ARG A 92 -1.21 2.27 -11.44
CA ARG A 92 -1.01 1.06 -12.29
C ARG A 92 -2.27 0.19 -12.31
N MET A 93 -2.92 -0.03 -11.16
CA MET A 93 -4.16 -0.80 -11.08
C MET A 93 -5.31 -0.07 -11.78
N GLU A 94 -5.44 1.23 -11.60
CA GLU A 94 -6.44 2.06 -12.30
C GLU A 94 -6.23 2.01 -13.83
N GLN A 95 -4.98 2.13 -14.30
CA GLN A 95 -4.67 2.04 -15.72
C GLN A 95 -5.06 0.67 -16.29
N ARG A 96 -4.77 -0.41 -15.56
CA ARG A 96 -5.17 -1.75 -15.95
C ARG A 96 -6.69 -1.89 -16.09
N LEU A 97 -7.47 -1.31 -15.18
CA LEU A 97 -8.94 -1.28 -15.28
C LEU A 97 -9.41 -0.49 -16.51
N LYS A 98 -8.79 0.65 -16.83
CA LYS A 98 -9.12 1.44 -18.02
C LYS A 98 -8.83 0.70 -19.34
N GLU A 99 -7.85 -0.19 -19.35
CA GLU A 99 -7.40 -0.91 -20.55
C GLU A 99 -8.07 -2.28 -20.74
N ARG A 100 -8.68 -2.84 -19.68
CA ARG A 100 -9.22 -4.19 -19.71
C ARG A 100 -10.71 -4.22 -19.38
N PRO A 101 -11.48 -5.11 -20.04
CA PRO A 101 -12.88 -5.31 -19.67
C PRO A 101 -12.98 -5.74 -18.20
N HIS A 102 -13.86 -5.10 -17.45
CA HIS A 102 -14.15 -5.41 -16.05
C HIS A 102 -15.62 -5.16 -15.73
N SER A 103 -16.09 -5.74 -14.63
CA SER A 103 -17.47 -5.55 -14.13
C SER A 103 -17.53 -4.85 -12.78
N CYS A 104 -16.38 -4.54 -12.18
CA CYS A 104 -16.34 -3.82 -10.90
C CYS A 104 -16.67 -2.34 -11.09
N ASP A 105 -17.41 -1.77 -10.15
CA ASP A 105 -17.42 -0.33 -9.92
C ASP A 105 -16.16 0.03 -9.13
N TYR A 106 -15.39 1.02 -9.57
CA TYR A 106 -14.14 1.34 -8.90
C TYR A 106 -13.91 2.82 -8.66
N GLU A 107 -13.18 3.09 -7.60
CA GLU A 107 -12.66 4.40 -7.24
C GLU A 107 -11.15 4.28 -6.97
N ALA A 108 -10.34 5.15 -7.58
CA ALA A 108 -8.90 5.21 -7.35
C ALA A 108 -8.52 6.58 -6.77
N VAL A 109 -7.94 6.59 -5.59
CA VAL A 109 -7.59 7.81 -4.85
C VAL A 109 -6.14 7.76 -4.41
N VAL A 110 -5.38 8.78 -4.82
CA VAL A 110 -4.00 8.98 -4.37
C VAL A 110 -3.91 10.30 -3.65
N TYR A 111 -3.50 10.25 -2.39
CA TYR A 111 -3.30 11.44 -1.57
C TYR A 111 -1.83 11.89 -1.64
N GLU A 112 -1.60 13.18 -1.60
CA GLU A 112 -0.25 13.72 -1.51
C GLU A 112 0.39 13.37 -0.16
N HIS A 113 -0.38 13.51 0.93
CA HIS A 113 0.05 13.23 2.28
C HIS A 113 -0.89 12.26 2.99
N GLY A 114 -0.38 11.09 3.36
CA GLY A 114 -1.16 10.05 4.02
C GLY A 114 -0.31 9.06 4.80
N THR A 115 0.97 9.00 4.50
CA THR A 115 1.92 7.99 5.00
C THR A 115 1.56 6.57 4.54
N HIS A 116 2.19 5.57 5.12
CA HIS A 116 1.79 4.17 4.93
C HIS A 116 0.44 3.84 5.59
N PHE A 117 -0.01 4.63 6.57
CA PHE A 117 -1.28 4.40 7.26
C PHE A 117 -2.45 5.16 6.62
N VAL A 118 -2.69 4.90 5.33
CA VAL A 118 -3.88 5.32 4.58
C VAL A 118 -5.11 4.49 4.97
N LEU A 119 -5.41 4.48 6.28
CA LEU A 119 -6.51 3.75 6.91
C LEU A 119 -7.56 4.71 7.46
N PRO A 120 -8.82 4.26 7.65
CA PRO A 120 -9.86 5.08 8.28
C PRO A 120 -9.42 5.62 9.65
N GLU A 121 -9.70 6.88 9.92
CA GLU A 121 -9.40 7.50 11.21
C GLU A 121 -10.09 6.76 12.37
N SER A 122 -11.34 6.32 12.17
CA SER A 122 -12.09 5.54 13.15
C SER A 122 -11.42 4.20 13.49
N MET A 123 -10.90 3.50 12.49
CA MET A 123 -10.19 2.23 12.67
C MET A 123 -8.89 2.43 13.45
N LEU A 124 -8.12 3.45 13.11
CA LEU A 124 -6.87 3.75 13.82
C LEU A 124 -7.12 4.20 15.26
N ARG A 125 -8.21 4.95 15.51
CA ARG A 125 -8.61 5.33 16.88
C ARG A 125 -9.10 4.16 17.71
N LEU A 126 -9.68 3.13 17.10
CA LEU A 126 -10.03 1.90 17.79
C LEU A 126 -8.77 1.15 18.26
N ALA A 127 -7.73 1.11 17.44
CA ALA A 127 -6.45 0.47 17.79
C ALA A 127 -5.61 1.33 18.75
N LEU A 128 -5.64 2.66 18.60
CA LEU A 128 -4.89 3.64 19.38
C LEU A 128 -5.81 4.78 19.83
N PRO A 129 -6.66 4.57 20.84
CA PRO A 129 -7.67 5.56 21.26
C PRO A 129 -7.06 6.85 21.80
N VAL A 130 -5.85 6.77 22.35
CA VAL A 130 -5.12 7.92 22.89
C VAL A 130 -3.73 7.97 22.25
N GLY A 131 -3.31 9.18 21.85
CA GLY A 131 -1.95 9.40 21.36
C GLY A 131 -1.71 9.07 19.88
N LEU A 132 -2.73 8.69 19.10
CA LEU A 132 -2.59 8.36 17.67
C LEU A 132 -1.73 9.36 16.91
N LYS A 133 -2.04 10.67 17.02
CA LYS A 133 -1.28 11.72 16.33
C LYS A 133 0.19 11.76 16.74
N LEU A 134 0.48 11.51 18.00
CA LEU A 134 1.85 11.51 18.53
C LEU A 134 2.63 10.31 17.99
N VAL A 135 2.02 9.13 18.02
CA VAL A 135 2.61 7.89 17.51
C VAL A 135 2.91 8.03 16.01
N LEU A 136 1.96 8.51 15.21
CA LEU A 136 2.15 8.70 13.78
C LEU A 136 3.27 9.70 13.47
N LYS A 137 3.36 10.81 14.21
CA LYS A 137 4.47 11.79 14.08
C LYS A 137 5.83 11.22 14.47
N PHE A 138 5.85 10.25 15.39
CA PHE A 138 7.08 9.56 15.75
C PHE A 138 7.51 8.55 14.69
N VAL A 139 6.54 7.87 14.08
CA VAL A 139 6.79 6.80 13.09
C VAL A 139 7.11 7.36 11.70
N PHE A 140 6.40 8.39 11.26
CA PHE A 140 6.48 8.91 9.90
C PHE A 140 6.86 10.39 9.86
N ARG A 141 7.90 10.70 9.08
CA ARG A 141 8.30 12.08 8.79
C ARG A 141 7.14 12.90 8.24
N ALA A 142 6.42 12.36 7.26
CA ALA A 142 5.30 13.06 6.64
C ALA A 142 4.18 13.41 7.65
N ALA A 143 3.86 12.53 8.59
CA ALA A 143 2.90 12.84 9.65
C ALA A 143 3.39 13.92 10.63
N LYS A 144 4.71 14.14 10.72
CA LYS A 144 5.30 15.23 11.49
C LYS A 144 5.29 16.56 10.72
N GLU A 145 5.60 16.52 9.42
CA GLU A 145 5.69 17.70 8.55
C GLU A 145 4.31 18.19 8.09
N TYR A 146 3.39 17.27 7.79
CA TYR A 146 2.04 17.52 7.24
C TYR A 146 0.93 16.89 8.11
N PRO A 147 0.87 17.23 9.42
CA PRO A 147 -0.02 16.53 10.36
C PRO A 147 -1.53 16.74 10.08
N ASN A 148 -1.90 17.90 9.57
CA ASN A 148 -3.29 18.23 9.27
C ASN A 148 -3.74 17.56 7.97
N GLU A 149 -2.89 17.54 6.97
CA GLU A 149 -3.10 16.90 5.67
C GLU A 149 -3.24 15.38 5.84
N CYS A 150 -2.34 14.74 6.59
CA CYS A 150 -2.45 13.32 6.93
C CYS A 150 -3.72 12.99 7.74
N GLU A 151 -4.15 13.87 8.63
CA GLU A 151 -5.44 13.69 9.35
C GLU A 151 -6.63 13.86 8.40
N ALA A 152 -6.60 14.86 7.52
CA ALA A 152 -7.64 15.08 6.52
C ALA A 152 -7.77 13.87 5.58
N THR A 153 -6.64 13.32 5.14
CA THR A 153 -6.59 12.08 4.35
C THR A 153 -7.33 10.94 5.06
N ARG A 154 -7.00 10.65 6.32
CA ARG A 154 -7.65 9.57 7.08
C ARG A 154 -9.14 9.79 7.29
N LYS A 155 -9.57 11.02 7.52
CA LYS A 155 -11.00 11.39 7.63
C LYS A 155 -11.75 11.23 6.31
N ASP A 156 -11.11 11.58 5.18
CA ASP A 156 -11.71 11.38 3.87
C ASP A 156 -11.83 9.90 3.53
N ILE A 157 -10.81 9.09 3.85
CA ILE A 157 -10.87 7.63 3.72
C ILE A 157 -12.03 7.05 4.57
N ASP A 158 -12.17 7.49 5.81
CA ASP A 158 -13.25 7.08 6.71
C ASP A 158 -14.64 7.37 6.10
N ARG A 159 -14.82 8.58 5.56
CA ARG A 159 -16.03 8.99 4.86
C ARG A 159 -16.34 8.12 3.63
N ARG A 160 -15.32 7.89 2.77
CA ARG A 160 -15.48 7.10 1.54
C ARG A 160 -15.83 5.64 1.84
N LEU A 161 -15.10 5.01 2.75
CA LEU A 161 -15.36 3.62 3.13
C LEU A 161 -16.70 3.47 3.83
N SER A 162 -17.06 4.40 4.73
CA SER A 162 -18.36 4.39 5.39
C SER A 162 -19.51 4.53 4.38
N ALA A 163 -19.37 5.42 3.41
CA ALA A 163 -20.36 5.60 2.34
C ALA A 163 -20.51 4.33 1.48
N ALA A 164 -19.39 3.73 1.07
CA ALA A 164 -19.40 2.50 0.27
C ALA A 164 -20.03 1.30 1.02
N ILE A 165 -19.75 1.16 2.31
CA ILE A 165 -20.34 0.11 3.16
C ILE A 165 -21.84 0.35 3.33
N GLN A 166 -22.26 1.59 3.57
CA GLN A 166 -23.69 1.94 3.68
C GLN A 166 -24.45 1.62 2.39
N GLU A 167 -23.91 1.99 1.25
CA GLU A 167 -24.47 1.66 -0.06
C GLU A 167 -24.65 0.15 -0.23
N TRP A 168 -23.59 -0.62 0.04
CA TRP A 168 -23.62 -2.07 -0.06
C TRP A 168 -24.62 -2.76 0.89
N ILE A 169 -24.84 -2.22 2.09
CA ILE A 169 -25.82 -2.80 3.04
C ILE A 169 -27.27 -2.52 2.60
N THR A 170 -27.50 -1.48 1.81
CA THR A 170 -28.83 -1.04 1.39
C THR A 170 -29.25 -1.60 0.03
N GLU A 171 -28.35 -2.24 -0.72
CA GLU A 171 -28.62 -3.01 -1.94
C GLU A 171 -29.18 -4.41 -1.61
#